data_7ad95a213762b530ee2f750fbdb06623
#
_entry.id   7ad95a213762b530ee2f750fbdb06623
#
_cell.length_a   1.000
_cell.length_b   1.000
_cell.length_c   1.000
_cell.angle_alpha   90.00
_cell.angle_beta   90.00
_cell.angle_gamma   90.00
#
_symmetry.space_group_name_H-M   'P 1'
#
loop_
_entity.id
_entity.type
_entity.pdbx_description
1 polymer ?
#
loop_
_entity_poly.entity_id
_entity_poly.type
_entity_poly.pdbx_seq_one_letter_code
_entity_poly.pdbx_strand_id
1 'polypeptide(L)'
;MKVIKEDKSVFGSRSSKKTGLKIIIVGCGKVGVAILKQLANEGHDITIIDKDPQKVATYANQYDVMGIVGNGANHSVQLEAGIQNADLIAAVTSSDELNILCCTIAKQVGDCATIARLRDPDYSKEASYLREKLGLTMIINPELETAIEVSRVLYLPTALEINSFAHGQAEMTRIKIPEKNVLDNKSIADLGKDLANKQKPINILIAAVERAGEFYIPSGDFVLKAGDIMSCVGTRPMSRKFMEHIGFKTARVKNTMIIGGGNVAYYLAGQLVNMGISVKIIEENKKRCEELSVLLPRAIIINGDGTDQETLNEEGLAETESFVSLTGIDEENILLTLHARKHSNAKTITKINRSNFREVINSLDLGSVVYPCSITAESIVAYVRAKKNSNSNSIETCLLYTSDAADD
;
A
#
# COMPACT_ATOMS: atom_id res chain seq x y z
N MET A 1 -15.04 -14.87 -27.53
CA MET A 1 -15.41 -15.68 -26.35
C MET A 1 -14.62 -16.98 -26.41
N LYS A 2 -13.46 -17.05 -25.73
CA LYS A 2 -12.71 -18.30 -25.57
C LYS A 2 -12.43 -18.48 -24.09
N VAL A 3 -13.15 -19.40 -23.50
CA VAL A 3 -12.87 -19.95 -22.18
C VAL A 3 -11.69 -20.90 -22.36
N ILE A 4 -10.56 -20.61 -21.75
CA ILE A 4 -9.42 -21.53 -21.70
C ILE A 4 -9.71 -22.53 -20.59
N LYS A 5 -10.11 -23.73 -20.96
CA LYS A 5 -10.07 -24.91 -20.10
C LYS A 5 -8.63 -25.43 -20.11
N GLU A 6 -8.05 -25.54 -18.93
CA GLU A 6 -6.77 -26.20 -18.75
C GLU A 6 -6.87 -27.68 -19.11
N ASP A 7 -6.10 -28.09 -20.11
CA ASP A 7 -5.89 -29.48 -20.49
C ASP A 7 -4.72 -30.05 -19.67
N LYS A 8 -5.02 -30.87 -18.68
CA LYS A 8 -4.05 -31.59 -17.87
C LYS A 8 -3.74 -32.92 -18.53
N SER A 9 -2.79 -32.97 -19.46
CA SER A 9 -2.04 -34.20 -19.71
C SER A 9 -0.82 -33.97 -20.60
N VAL A 10 0.26 -34.63 -20.19
CA VAL A 10 1.55 -34.78 -20.86
C VAL A 10 2.59 -33.70 -20.54
N PHE A 11 3.29 -33.88 -19.39
CA PHE A 11 4.74 -33.67 -19.39
C PHE A 11 5.41 -34.60 -18.36
N GLY A 12 6.34 -35.42 -18.86
CA GLY A 12 7.12 -36.35 -18.10
C GLY A 12 7.98 -35.67 -17.03
N SER A 13 8.28 -36.42 -15.97
CA SER A 13 9.16 -36.08 -14.85
C SER A 13 10.52 -35.58 -15.29
N ARG A 14 10.68 -34.27 -15.50
CA ARG A 14 11.97 -33.59 -15.34
C ARG A 14 12.00 -33.01 -13.94
N SER A 15 12.97 -33.47 -13.14
CA SER A 15 13.34 -32.79 -11.87
C SER A 15 13.50 -31.30 -12.13
N SER A 16 12.46 -30.53 -11.86
CA SER A 16 12.53 -29.09 -11.93
C SER A 16 13.41 -28.63 -10.77
N LYS A 17 14.60 -28.09 -11.07
CA LYS A 17 15.33 -27.28 -10.10
C LYS A 17 14.30 -26.33 -9.48
N LYS A 18 14.12 -26.41 -8.16
CA LYS A 18 13.30 -25.45 -7.41
C LYS A 18 13.84 -24.04 -7.72
N THR A 19 13.13 -23.27 -8.53
CA THR A 19 13.49 -21.90 -8.92
C THR A 19 13.08 -20.87 -7.86
N GLY A 20 12.68 -21.31 -6.67
CA GLY A 20 12.29 -20.48 -5.55
C GLY A 20 13.49 -19.90 -4.80
N LEU A 21 13.33 -18.69 -4.25
CA LEU A 21 14.30 -18.07 -3.36
C LEU A 21 14.20 -18.66 -1.96
N LYS A 22 15.32 -18.64 -1.21
CA LYS A 22 15.38 -18.96 0.23
C LYS A 22 15.17 -17.66 1.02
N ILE A 23 14.07 -17.57 1.74
CA ILE A 23 13.62 -16.35 2.38
C ILE A 23 13.48 -16.57 3.88
N ILE A 24 14.08 -15.70 4.69
CA ILE A 24 13.92 -15.68 6.14
C ILE A 24 13.05 -14.50 6.52
N ILE A 25 11.97 -14.74 7.27
CA ILE A 25 11.08 -13.69 7.79
C ILE A 25 11.23 -13.65 9.31
N VAL A 26 11.71 -12.53 9.85
CA VAL A 26 11.87 -12.32 11.30
C VAL A 26 10.69 -11.46 11.80
N GLY A 27 9.86 -12.08 12.65
CA GLY A 27 8.66 -11.49 13.23
C GLY A 27 7.37 -12.02 12.59
N CYS A 28 6.61 -12.83 13.34
CA CYS A 28 5.30 -13.34 12.96
C CYS A 28 4.15 -12.42 13.41
N GLY A 29 4.37 -11.09 13.27
CA GLY A 29 3.33 -10.07 13.46
C GLY A 29 2.46 -9.91 12.20
N LYS A 30 1.56 -8.90 12.21
CA LYS A 30 0.62 -8.65 11.10
C LYS A 30 1.33 -8.54 9.73
N VAL A 31 2.46 -7.83 9.65
CA VAL A 31 3.23 -7.65 8.42
C VAL A 31 3.91 -8.97 8.01
N GLY A 32 4.62 -9.65 8.92
CA GLY A 32 5.30 -10.90 8.61
C GLY A 32 4.35 -11.99 8.12
N VAL A 33 3.18 -12.10 8.75
CA VAL A 33 2.12 -13.04 8.32
C VAL A 33 1.53 -12.64 6.97
N ALA A 34 1.38 -11.34 6.69
CA ALA A 34 0.90 -10.87 5.38
C ALA A 34 1.89 -11.21 4.25
N ILE A 35 3.20 -11.06 4.49
CA ILE A 35 4.26 -11.46 3.56
C ILE A 35 4.22 -12.99 3.36
N LEU A 36 4.19 -13.74 4.46
CA LEU A 36 4.14 -15.21 4.43
C LEU A 36 2.95 -15.71 3.61
N LYS A 37 1.76 -15.16 3.86
CA LYS A 37 0.53 -15.52 3.13
C LYS A 37 0.65 -15.32 1.62
N GLN A 38 1.32 -14.27 1.17
CA GLN A 38 1.48 -13.99 -0.25
C GLN A 38 2.55 -14.88 -0.90
N LEU A 39 3.67 -15.14 -0.21
CA LEU A 39 4.80 -15.87 -0.78
C LEU A 39 4.72 -17.39 -0.64
N ALA A 40 3.96 -17.92 0.32
CA ALA A 40 3.89 -19.34 0.62
C ALA A 40 3.52 -20.22 -0.60
N ASN A 41 2.68 -19.69 -1.50
CA ASN A 41 2.23 -20.43 -2.68
C ASN A 41 3.06 -20.16 -3.94
N GLU A 42 4.15 -19.39 -3.85
CA GLU A 42 4.98 -19.01 -5.01
C GLU A 42 6.21 -19.93 -5.21
N GLY A 43 6.30 -21.00 -4.43
CA GLY A 43 7.38 -22.01 -4.55
C GLY A 43 8.71 -21.54 -3.98
N HIS A 44 8.70 -20.61 -3.02
CA HIS A 44 9.85 -20.19 -2.23
C HIS A 44 10.12 -21.16 -1.07
N ASP A 45 11.37 -21.22 -0.61
CA ASP A 45 11.77 -21.90 0.62
C ASP A 45 11.78 -20.87 1.76
N ILE A 46 10.77 -20.92 2.63
CA ILE A 46 10.55 -19.87 3.64
C ILE A 46 10.84 -20.41 5.03
N THR A 47 11.63 -19.67 5.80
CA THR A 47 11.84 -19.88 7.24
C THR A 47 11.31 -18.68 8.01
N ILE A 48 10.50 -18.93 9.04
CA ILE A 48 9.98 -17.88 9.93
C ILE A 48 10.69 -17.95 11.29
N ILE A 49 10.99 -16.77 11.86
CA ILE A 49 11.61 -16.64 13.20
C ILE A 49 10.73 -15.74 14.05
N ASP A 50 10.33 -16.19 15.22
CA ASP A 50 9.67 -15.34 16.24
C ASP A 50 10.05 -15.83 17.64
N LYS A 51 9.97 -14.94 18.64
CA LYS A 51 10.17 -15.28 20.06
C LYS A 51 9.00 -16.06 20.66
N ASP A 52 7.82 -15.94 20.06
CA ASP A 52 6.58 -16.55 20.52
C ASP A 52 6.42 -17.94 19.88
N PRO A 53 6.55 -19.02 20.68
CA PRO A 53 6.48 -20.38 20.16
C PRO A 53 5.09 -20.75 19.61
N GLN A 54 4.01 -20.12 20.14
CA GLN A 54 2.65 -20.40 19.66
C GLN A 54 2.45 -19.82 18.26
N LYS A 55 2.96 -18.60 18.00
CA LYS A 55 2.90 -18.01 16.66
C LYS A 55 3.71 -18.81 15.66
N VAL A 56 4.93 -19.20 16.03
CA VAL A 56 5.78 -20.03 15.16
C VAL A 56 5.08 -21.34 14.81
N ALA A 57 4.58 -22.07 15.80
CA ALA A 57 3.90 -23.34 15.56
C ALA A 57 2.63 -23.18 14.70
N THR A 58 1.82 -22.13 14.97
CA THR A 58 0.59 -21.87 14.22
C THR A 58 0.89 -21.58 12.74
N TYR A 59 1.80 -20.67 12.45
CA TYR A 59 2.05 -20.25 11.07
C TYR A 59 2.93 -21.22 10.29
N ALA A 60 3.88 -21.90 10.96
CA ALA A 60 4.68 -22.95 10.32
C ALA A 60 3.77 -24.10 9.82
N ASN A 61 2.82 -24.54 10.66
CA ASN A 61 1.87 -25.58 10.27
C ASN A 61 0.86 -25.10 9.23
N GLN A 62 0.35 -23.85 9.35
CA GLN A 62 -0.65 -23.32 8.45
C GLN A 62 -0.13 -23.14 7.02
N TYR A 63 1.12 -22.77 6.85
CA TYR A 63 1.71 -22.43 5.55
C TYR A 63 2.76 -23.43 5.07
N ASP A 64 2.95 -24.54 5.81
CA ASP A 64 3.94 -25.59 5.52
C ASP A 64 5.36 -25.03 5.30
N VAL A 65 5.83 -24.22 6.27
CA VAL A 65 7.13 -23.58 6.25
C VAL A 65 7.96 -23.92 7.49
N MET A 66 9.28 -23.75 7.41
CA MET A 66 10.17 -23.95 8.56
C MET A 66 9.94 -22.86 9.61
N GLY A 67 9.80 -23.25 10.88
CA GLY A 67 9.61 -22.33 12.00
C GLY A 67 10.73 -22.49 13.05
N ILE A 68 11.32 -21.35 13.48
CA ILE A 68 12.36 -21.31 14.51
C ILE A 68 11.92 -20.38 15.62
N VAL A 69 11.93 -20.89 16.85
CA VAL A 69 11.61 -20.09 18.05
C VAL A 69 12.89 -19.44 18.56
N GLY A 70 12.96 -18.11 18.51
CA GLY A 70 14.15 -17.42 18.99
C GLY A 70 14.17 -15.92 18.71
N ASN A 71 15.26 -15.30 19.18
CA ASN A 71 15.54 -13.90 18.85
C ASN A 71 16.26 -13.81 17.52
N GLY A 72 15.63 -13.21 16.51
CA GLY A 72 16.20 -13.05 15.17
C GLY A 72 17.53 -12.27 15.10
N ALA A 73 17.89 -11.51 16.14
CA ALA A 73 19.18 -10.89 16.27
C ALA A 73 20.25 -11.82 16.86
N ASN A 74 19.90 -13.06 17.22
CA ASN A 74 20.89 -14.04 17.67
C ASN A 74 21.55 -14.70 16.47
N HIS A 75 22.88 -14.64 16.40
CA HIS A 75 23.66 -15.27 15.33
C HIS A 75 23.40 -16.79 15.21
N SER A 76 23.31 -17.51 16.34
CA SER A 76 22.99 -18.95 16.32
C SER A 76 21.61 -19.25 15.76
N VAL A 77 20.61 -18.44 16.06
CA VAL A 77 19.25 -18.56 15.51
C VAL A 77 19.23 -18.30 14.01
N GLN A 78 19.98 -17.32 13.54
CA GLN A 78 20.11 -17.05 12.10
C GLN A 78 20.87 -18.19 11.36
N LEU A 79 21.88 -18.78 11.98
CA LEU A 79 22.57 -19.95 11.42
C LEU A 79 21.62 -21.15 11.30
N GLU A 80 20.82 -21.43 12.34
CA GLU A 80 19.80 -22.47 12.32
C GLU A 80 18.74 -22.21 11.23
N ALA A 81 18.39 -20.94 10.98
CA ALA A 81 17.50 -20.52 9.90
C ALA A 81 18.13 -20.62 8.51
N GLY A 82 19.40 -20.98 8.39
CA GLY A 82 20.08 -21.14 7.12
C GLY A 82 20.53 -19.84 6.48
N ILE A 83 20.84 -18.80 7.25
CA ILE A 83 21.21 -17.47 6.75
C ILE A 83 22.38 -17.48 5.77
N GLN A 84 23.33 -18.42 5.93
CA GLN A 84 24.50 -18.56 5.04
C GLN A 84 24.13 -18.81 3.57
N ASN A 85 22.96 -19.40 3.34
CA ASN A 85 22.47 -19.77 2.02
C ASN A 85 21.16 -19.06 1.66
N ALA A 86 20.73 -18.09 2.47
CA ALA A 86 19.52 -17.32 2.22
C ALA A 86 19.73 -16.31 1.09
N ASP A 87 18.70 -16.11 0.27
CA ASP A 87 18.67 -15.06 -0.74
C ASP A 87 18.20 -13.73 -0.16
N LEU A 88 17.37 -13.79 0.90
CA LEU A 88 16.74 -12.63 1.52
C LEU A 88 16.42 -12.87 2.98
N ILE A 89 16.62 -11.85 3.81
CA ILE A 89 16.04 -11.74 5.15
C ILE A 89 15.16 -10.49 5.24
N ALA A 90 13.94 -10.65 5.75
CA ALA A 90 13.01 -9.53 6.05
C ALA A 90 12.77 -9.44 7.55
N ALA A 91 13.31 -8.43 8.21
CA ALA A 91 13.11 -8.16 9.62
C ALA A 91 11.96 -7.17 9.82
N VAL A 92 10.81 -7.67 10.31
CA VAL A 92 9.53 -6.94 10.42
C VAL A 92 8.92 -7.05 11.82
N THR A 93 9.77 -7.12 12.84
CA THR A 93 9.36 -7.17 14.25
C THR A 93 8.78 -5.82 14.72
N SER A 94 8.39 -5.72 15.98
CA SER A 94 7.86 -4.47 16.57
C SER A 94 8.94 -3.46 16.96
N SER A 95 10.24 -3.82 16.98
CA SER A 95 11.35 -2.92 17.32
C SER A 95 12.18 -2.63 16.08
N ASP A 96 12.39 -1.34 15.81
CA ASP A 96 13.19 -0.85 14.69
C ASP A 96 14.68 -1.21 14.88
N GLU A 97 15.20 -1.05 16.11
CA GLU A 97 16.58 -1.41 16.46
C GLU A 97 16.83 -2.91 16.27
N LEU A 98 15.87 -3.75 16.68
CA LEU A 98 15.96 -5.18 16.48
C LEU A 98 15.97 -5.54 14.98
N ASN A 99 15.16 -4.86 14.17
CA ASN A 99 15.11 -5.08 12.72
C ASN A 99 16.45 -4.68 12.07
N ILE A 100 17.02 -3.55 12.45
CA ILE A 100 18.36 -3.12 11.99
C ILE A 100 19.41 -4.15 12.41
N LEU A 101 19.42 -4.55 13.67
CA LEU A 101 20.41 -5.50 14.18
C LEU A 101 20.30 -6.86 13.49
N CYS A 102 19.08 -7.39 13.29
CA CYS A 102 18.88 -8.64 12.54
C CYS A 102 19.49 -8.56 11.14
N CYS A 103 19.23 -7.49 10.42
CA CYS A 103 19.73 -7.28 9.07
C CYS A 103 21.26 -7.10 9.03
N THR A 104 21.82 -6.34 9.99
CA THR A 104 23.27 -6.11 10.09
C THR A 104 24.03 -7.41 10.35
N ILE A 105 23.54 -8.25 11.28
CA ILE A 105 24.15 -9.57 11.55
C ILE A 105 24.03 -10.46 10.32
N ALA A 106 22.86 -10.51 9.70
CA ALA A 106 22.64 -11.30 8.50
C ALA A 106 23.61 -10.93 7.37
N LYS A 107 23.88 -9.63 7.19
CA LYS A 107 24.83 -9.15 6.17
C LYS A 107 26.28 -9.51 6.46
N GLN A 108 26.65 -9.68 7.74
CA GLN A 108 28.00 -10.12 8.14
C GLN A 108 28.21 -11.64 7.99
N VAL A 109 27.13 -12.43 8.06
CA VAL A 109 27.17 -13.91 8.03
C VAL A 109 26.97 -14.45 6.62
N GLY A 110 26.13 -13.79 5.83
CA GLY A 110 25.78 -14.19 4.47
C GLY A 110 25.74 -12.99 3.52
N ASP A 111 25.66 -13.27 2.22
CA ASP A 111 25.52 -12.21 1.20
C ASP A 111 24.06 -12.07 0.74
N CYS A 112 23.12 -12.21 1.66
CA CYS A 112 21.70 -12.07 1.36
C CYS A 112 21.26 -10.62 1.24
N ALA A 113 20.17 -10.39 0.51
CA ALA A 113 19.47 -9.12 0.57
C ALA A 113 18.81 -8.95 1.94
N THR A 114 18.84 -7.74 2.49
CA THR A 114 18.31 -7.42 3.82
C THR A 114 17.24 -6.37 3.73
N ILE A 115 16.06 -6.64 4.29
CA ILE A 115 14.94 -5.72 4.35
C ILE A 115 14.63 -5.45 5.82
N ALA A 116 14.71 -4.19 6.24
CA ALA A 116 14.39 -3.77 7.60
C ALA A 116 13.14 -2.89 7.62
N ARG A 117 12.18 -3.21 8.50
CA ARG A 117 11.04 -2.34 8.79
C ARG A 117 11.45 -1.31 9.84
N LEU A 118 11.36 -0.02 9.49
CA LEU A 118 11.62 1.11 10.39
C LEU A 118 10.41 2.04 10.38
N ARG A 119 9.86 2.34 11.56
CA ARG A 119 8.65 3.16 11.73
C ARG A 119 8.93 4.54 12.30
N ASP A 120 10.02 4.63 13.05
CA ASP A 120 10.40 5.88 13.71
C ASP A 120 10.79 6.92 12.64
N PRO A 121 10.20 8.14 12.70
CA PRO A 121 10.55 9.22 11.79
C PRO A 121 12.03 9.60 11.79
N ASP A 122 12.73 9.43 12.92
CA ASP A 122 14.15 9.78 13.00
C ASP A 122 15.02 8.79 12.22
N TYR A 123 14.71 7.50 12.29
CA TYR A 123 15.39 6.52 11.41
C TYR A 123 15.04 6.71 9.93
N SER A 124 13.82 7.16 9.62
CA SER A 124 13.42 7.41 8.24
C SER A 124 14.17 8.57 7.60
N LYS A 125 14.50 9.61 8.35
CA LYS A 125 15.34 10.73 7.90
C LYS A 125 16.77 10.28 7.56
N GLU A 126 17.26 9.26 8.26
CA GLU A 126 18.61 8.71 8.11
C GLU A 126 18.64 7.44 7.24
N ALA A 127 17.55 7.14 6.51
CA ALA A 127 17.41 5.89 5.77
C ALA A 127 18.53 5.66 4.74
N SER A 128 18.96 6.69 4.00
CA SER A 128 20.06 6.60 3.03
C SER A 128 21.39 6.27 3.72
N TYR A 129 21.69 6.92 4.84
CA TYR A 129 22.87 6.63 5.65
C TYR A 129 22.86 5.21 6.21
N LEU A 130 21.74 4.76 6.77
CA LEU A 130 21.59 3.42 7.32
C LEU A 130 21.73 2.34 6.22
N ARG A 131 21.16 2.56 5.03
CA ARG A 131 21.35 1.65 3.89
C ARG A 131 22.83 1.53 3.52
N GLU A 132 23.49 2.66 3.31
CA GLU A 132 24.88 2.67 2.86
C GLU A 132 25.83 2.10 3.91
N LYS A 133 25.73 2.52 5.18
CA LYS A 133 26.71 2.17 6.22
C LYS A 133 26.46 0.81 6.86
N LEU A 134 25.20 0.36 6.94
CA LEU A 134 24.87 -0.95 7.51
C LEU A 134 24.62 -2.04 6.44
N GLY A 135 24.72 -1.69 5.16
CA GLY A 135 24.53 -2.62 4.05
C GLY A 135 23.08 -3.12 3.91
N LEU A 136 22.11 -2.30 4.35
CA LEU A 136 20.69 -2.65 4.19
C LEU A 136 20.30 -2.50 2.72
N THR A 137 19.67 -3.55 2.17
CA THR A 137 19.21 -3.51 0.78
C THR A 137 17.98 -2.62 0.63
N MET A 138 17.05 -2.72 1.57
CA MET A 138 15.80 -1.98 1.56
C MET A 138 15.35 -1.62 2.98
N ILE A 139 14.86 -0.41 3.16
CA ILE A 139 14.20 0.05 4.37
C ILE A 139 12.74 0.31 4.01
N ILE A 140 11.81 -0.19 4.84
CA ILE A 140 10.38 -0.01 4.65
C ILE A 140 9.80 0.68 5.87
N ASN A 141 9.08 1.77 5.63
CA ASN A 141 8.30 2.48 6.63
C ASN A 141 6.80 2.37 6.29
N PRO A 142 6.05 1.47 6.97
CA PRO A 142 4.62 1.28 6.70
C PRO A 142 3.78 2.53 6.84
N GLU A 143 4.13 3.37 7.81
CA GLU A 143 3.43 4.59 8.13
C GLU A 143 3.63 5.65 7.04
N LEU A 144 4.86 5.79 6.55
CA LEU A 144 5.19 6.67 5.43
C LEU A 144 4.54 6.19 4.12
N GLU A 145 4.65 4.91 3.80
CA GLU A 145 4.04 4.33 2.59
C GLU A 145 2.51 4.51 2.59
N THR A 146 1.87 4.29 3.75
CA THR A 146 0.43 4.55 3.91
C THR A 146 0.10 6.02 3.69
N ALA A 147 0.90 6.93 4.25
CA ALA A 147 0.72 8.36 4.07
C ALA A 147 0.85 8.78 2.59
N ILE A 148 1.83 8.22 1.87
CA ILE A 148 2.02 8.44 0.44
C ILE A 148 0.79 7.99 -0.35
N GLU A 149 0.25 6.80 -0.06
CA GLU A 149 -0.93 6.29 -0.75
C GLU A 149 -2.16 7.17 -0.48
N VAL A 150 -2.41 7.53 0.79
CA VAL A 150 -3.49 8.44 1.15
C VAL A 150 -3.33 9.80 0.44
N SER A 151 -2.12 10.36 0.42
CA SER A 151 -1.88 11.65 -0.24
C SER A 151 -2.16 11.62 -1.75
N ARG A 152 -1.85 10.50 -2.41
CA ARG A 152 -2.18 10.29 -3.84
C ARG A 152 -3.69 10.29 -4.09
N VAL A 153 -4.44 9.59 -3.24
CA VAL A 153 -5.91 9.56 -3.31
C VAL A 153 -6.51 10.96 -3.08
N LEU A 154 -5.95 11.75 -2.18
CA LEU A 154 -6.41 13.12 -1.93
C LEU A 154 -6.02 14.11 -3.04
N TYR A 155 -4.91 13.85 -3.73
CA TYR A 155 -4.52 14.62 -4.92
C TYR A 155 -5.49 14.44 -6.09
N LEU A 156 -6.09 13.26 -6.25
CA LEU A 156 -7.11 12.95 -7.24
C LEU A 156 -8.34 12.31 -6.54
N PRO A 157 -9.20 13.11 -5.91
CA PRO A 157 -10.25 12.61 -5.00
C PRO A 157 -11.28 11.69 -5.64
N THR A 158 -11.42 11.74 -6.97
CA THR A 158 -12.34 10.88 -7.74
C THR A 158 -11.80 9.48 -7.98
N ALA A 159 -10.50 9.26 -7.78
CA ALA A 159 -9.91 7.93 -7.85
C ALA A 159 -10.28 7.09 -6.61
N LEU A 160 -10.50 5.80 -6.82
CA LEU A 160 -10.62 4.82 -5.74
C LEU A 160 -9.24 4.42 -5.23
N GLU A 161 -8.29 4.29 -6.17
CA GLU A 161 -6.93 3.83 -5.93
C GLU A 161 -5.99 4.39 -6.99
N ILE A 162 -4.75 4.70 -6.61
CA ILE A 162 -3.69 5.16 -7.53
C ILE A 162 -2.42 4.40 -7.21
N ASN A 163 -1.98 3.54 -8.13
CA ASN A 163 -0.73 2.80 -8.04
C ASN A 163 0.29 3.40 -9.00
N SER A 164 1.47 3.70 -8.49
CA SER A 164 2.56 4.26 -9.29
C SER A 164 3.56 3.18 -9.68
N PHE A 165 4.04 3.22 -10.93
CA PHE A 165 4.98 2.27 -11.51
C PHE A 165 6.19 3.00 -12.10
N ALA A 166 7.30 2.27 -12.31
CA ALA A 166 8.48 2.77 -12.97
C ALA A 166 8.96 4.12 -12.39
N HIS A 167 9.19 4.19 -11.07
CA HIS A 167 9.64 5.40 -10.37
C HIS A 167 8.72 6.62 -10.58
N GLY A 168 7.41 6.40 -10.62
CA GLY A 168 6.44 7.49 -10.81
C GLY A 168 6.23 7.92 -12.28
N GLN A 169 6.87 7.26 -13.23
CA GLN A 169 6.70 7.57 -14.65
C GLN A 169 5.34 7.14 -15.21
N ALA A 170 4.73 6.11 -14.61
CA ALA A 170 3.40 5.64 -14.96
C ALA A 170 2.55 5.44 -13.70
N GLU A 171 1.26 5.73 -13.81
CA GLU A 171 0.28 5.51 -12.75
C GLU A 171 -0.89 4.68 -13.29
N MET A 172 -1.33 3.71 -12.50
CA MET A 172 -2.61 3.04 -12.71
C MET A 172 -3.64 3.67 -11.77
N THR A 173 -4.65 4.25 -12.35
CA THR A 173 -5.74 4.89 -11.61
C THR A 173 -6.99 4.06 -11.76
N ARG A 174 -7.61 3.67 -10.65
CA ARG A 174 -8.90 2.98 -10.60
C ARG A 174 -10.02 3.98 -10.33
N ILE A 175 -11.04 3.97 -11.17
CA ILE A 175 -12.20 4.85 -11.05
C ILE A 175 -13.49 4.06 -11.24
N LYS A 176 -14.51 4.44 -10.49
CA LYS A 176 -15.87 3.93 -10.71
C LYS A 176 -16.60 4.88 -11.65
N ILE A 177 -17.21 4.35 -12.71
CA ILE A 177 -17.99 5.12 -13.67
C ILE A 177 -19.34 5.51 -13.03
N PRO A 178 -19.62 6.80 -12.83
CA PRO A 178 -20.90 7.25 -12.27
C PRO A 178 -22.05 7.03 -13.26
N GLU A 179 -23.27 7.04 -12.75
CA GLU A 179 -24.47 7.14 -13.58
C GLU A 179 -24.45 8.43 -14.41
N LYS A 180 -24.93 8.34 -15.66
CA LYS A 180 -24.99 9.47 -16.62
C LYS A 180 -23.62 10.08 -16.96
N ASN A 181 -22.52 9.34 -16.75
CA ASN A 181 -21.21 9.77 -17.19
C ASN A 181 -21.06 9.64 -18.72
N VAL A 182 -20.18 10.42 -19.33
CA VAL A 182 -19.89 10.38 -20.78
C VAL A 182 -19.32 9.03 -21.26
N LEU A 183 -18.88 8.19 -20.36
CA LEU A 183 -18.39 6.84 -20.62
C LEU A 183 -19.48 5.79 -20.63
N ASP A 184 -20.67 6.09 -20.08
CA ASP A 184 -21.76 5.13 -20.00
C ASP A 184 -22.28 4.79 -21.41
N ASN A 185 -22.32 3.49 -21.73
CA ASN A 185 -22.66 2.95 -23.06
C ASN A 185 -21.68 3.31 -24.19
N LYS A 186 -20.44 3.74 -23.89
CA LYS A 186 -19.41 4.05 -24.87
C LYS A 186 -18.45 2.89 -25.08
N SER A 187 -18.10 2.57 -26.35
CA SER A 187 -17.07 1.57 -26.63
C SER A 187 -15.67 2.13 -26.37
N ILE A 188 -14.72 1.26 -26.04
CA ILE A 188 -13.30 1.63 -25.86
C ILE A 188 -12.70 2.19 -27.16
N ALA A 189 -13.10 1.66 -28.33
CA ALA A 189 -12.64 2.16 -29.61
C ALA A 189 -13.11 3.59 -29.88
N ASP A 190 -14.36 3.91 -29.56
CA ASP A 190 -14.89 5.27 -29.74
C ASP A 190 -14.28 6.25 -28.73
N LEU A 191 -14.04 5.80 -27.49
CA LEU A 191 -13.30 6.59 -26.53
C LEU A 191 -11.88 6.88 -27.05
N GLY A 192 -11.19 5.87 -27.60
CA GLY A 192 -9.86 6.03 -28.18
C GLY A 192 -9.82 7.05 -29.32
N LYS A 193 -10.82 7.04 -30.22
CA LYS A 193 -10.94 8.05 -31.28
C LYS A 193 -11.14 9.47 -30.71
N ASP A 194 -11.98 9.60 -29.70
CA ASP A 194 -12.22 10.91 -29.05
C ASP A 194 -10.97 11.45 -28.37
N LEU A 195 -10.17 10.60 -27.74
CA LEU A 195 -8.93 10.99 -27.08
C LEU A 195 -7.83 11.37 -28.08
N ALA A 196 -7.79 10.68 -29.24
CA ALA A 196 -6.81 10.93 -30.31
C ALA A 196 -7.10 12.21 -31.10
N ASN A 197 -8.39 12.56 -31.31
CA ASN A 197 -8.82 13.71 -32.12
C ASN A 197 -8.69 15.08 -31.41
N LYS A 198 -8.06 15.14 -30.25
CA LYS A 198 -7.82 16.38 -29.52
C LYS A 198 -6.58 17.11 -30.04
N GLN A 199 -6.56 18.44 -29.88
CA GLN A 199 -5.36 19.26 -30.20
C GLN A 199 -4.10 18.78 -29.48
N LYS A 200 -4.26 18.16 -28.28
CA LYS A 200 -3.21 17.47 -27.54
C LYS A 200 -3.75 16.09 -27.20
N PRO A 201 -3.38 15.03 -27.94
CA PRO A 201 -3.85 13.67 -27.68
C PRO A 201 -3.61 13.22 -26.23
N ILE A 202 -4.58 12.49 -25.68
CA ILE A 202 -4.50 11.94 -24.33
C ILE A 202 -4.17 10.46 -24.47
N ASN A 203 -2.93 10.09 -24.13
CA ASN A 203 -2.46 8.70 -24.19
C ASN A 203 -2.74 8.02 -22.85
N ILE A 204 -3.80 7.20 -22.83
CA ILE A 204 -4.23 6.39 -21.69
C ILE A 204 -4.53 4.98 -22.20
N LEU A 205 -4.07 3.98 -21.45
CA LEU A 205 -4.43 2.59 -21.66
C LEU A 205 -5.49 2.17 -20.64
N ILE A 206 -6.62 1.65 -21.10
CA ILE A 206 -7.58 0.98 -20.22
C ILE A 206 -7.12 -0.47 -20.08
N ALA A 207 -6.54 -0.80 -18.93
CA ALA A 207 -5.90 -2.10 -18.71
C ALA A 207 -6.90 -3.16 -18.26
N ALA A 208 -7.90 -2.80 -17.45
CA ALA A 208 -8.91 -3.71 -16.95
C ALA A 208 -10.22 -2.99 -16.64
N VAL A 209 -11.31 -3.74 -16.66
CA VAL A 209 -12.63 -3.30 -16.18
C VAL A 209 -13.19 -4.36 -15.25
N GLU A 210 -13.60 -3.96 -14.06
CA GLU A 210 -14.31 -4.80 -13.11
C GLU A 210 -15.80 -4.44 -13.15
N ARG A 211 -16.65 -5.45 -13.38
CA ARG A 211 -18.12 -5.35 -13.43
C ARG A 211 -18.73 -6.44 -12.58
N ALA A 212 -19.47 -6.07 -11.55
CA ALA A 212 -20.13 -7.01 -10.63
C ALA A 212 -19.18 -8.09 -10.05
N GLY A 213 -17.92 -7.69 -9.74
CA GLY A 213 -16.90 -8.59 -9.19
C GLY A 213 -16.15 -9.45 -10.21
N GLU A 214 -16.51 -9.38 -11.50
CA GLU A 214 -15.78 -10.04 -12.57
C GLU A 214 -14.80 -9.10 -13.26
N PHE A 215 -13.61 -9.61 -13.62
CA PHE A 215 -12.55 -8.85 -14.26
C PHE A 215 -12.47 -9.13 -15.76
N TYR A 216 -12.43 -8.07 -16.56
CA TYR A 216 -12.32 -8.11 -18.01
C TYR A 216 -11.06 -7.37 -18.46
N ILE A 217 -10.32 -7.96 -19.40
CA ILE A 217 -9.31 -7.24 -20.20
C ILE A 217 -10.07 -6.75 -21.44
N PRO A 218 -10.36 -5.42 -21.52
CA PRO A 218 -11.26 -4.93 -22.55
C PRO A 218 -10.57 -4.83 -23.92
N SER A 219 -11.29 -5.22 -24.96
CA SER A 219 -10.96 -4.95 -26.36
C SER A 219 -11.64 -3.66 -26.85
N GLY A 220 -11.35 -3.23 -28.07
CA GLY A 220 -11.93 -1.99 -28.62
C GLY A 220 -13.45 -1.97 -28.69
N ASP A 221 -14.10 -3.11 -28.85
CA ASP A 221 -15.55 -3.31 -28.91
C ASP A 221 -16.22 -3.42 -27.53
N PHE A 222 -15.42 -3.46 -26.45
CA PHE A 222 -15.96 -3.51 -25.09
C PHE A 222 -16.72 -2.23 -24.77
N VAL A 223 -17.97 -2.36 -24.33
CA VAL A 223 -18.84 -1.24 -23.97
C VAL A 223 -18.80 -1.02 -22.45
N LEU A 224 -18.37 0.16 -22.05
CA LEU A 224 -18.35 0.62 -20.66
C LEU A 224 -19.77 0.90 -20.17
N LYS A 225 -20.03 0.67 -18.89
CA LYS A 225 -21.32 0.92 -18.25
C LYS A 225 -21.14 1.67 -16.93
N ALA A 226 -22.19 2.40 -16.54
CA ALA A 226 -22.28 2.95 -15.20
C ALA A 226 -22.11 1.84 -14.14
N GLY A 227 -21.36 2.11 -13.09
CA GLY A 227 -21.03 1.15 -12.04
C GLY A 227 -19.74 0.33 -12.28
N ASP A 228 -19.22 0.28 -13.53
CA ASP A 228 -17.92 -0.36 -13.80
C ASP A 228 -16.80 0.32 -13.04
N ILE A 229 -15.83 -0.46 -12.57
CA ILE A 229 -14.55 0.05 -12.05
C ILE A 229 -13.49 -0.13 -13.12
N MET A 230 -13.05 0.97 -13.69
CA MET A 230 -12.08 1.00 -14.79
C MET A 230 -10.68 1.28 -14.25
N SER A 231 -9.70 0.47 -14.66
CA SER A 231 -8.28 0.65 -14.37
C SER A 231 -7.58 1.26 -15.58
N CYS A 232 -7.08 2.49 -15.42
CA CYS A 232 -6.42 3.26 -16.48
C CYS A 232 -4.94 3.42 -16.18
N VAL A 233 -4.07 3.21 -17.17
CA VAL A 233 -2.63 3.38 -17.06
C VAL A 233 -2.16 4.54 -17.94
N GLY A 234 -1.41 5.46 -17.35
CA GLY A 234 -0.83 6.61 -18.06
C GLY A 234 0.16 7.36 -17.20
N THR A 235 0.75 8.43 -17.73
CA THR A 235 1.55 9.35 -16.91
C THR A 235 0.62 10.22 -16.05
N ARG A 236 1.08 10.69 -14.90
CA ARG A 236 0.29 11.56 -13.99
C ARG A 236 -0.41 12.72 -14.72
N PRO A 237 0.25 13.49 -15.61
CA PRO A 237 -0.43 14.55 -16.38
C PRO A 237 -1.50 14.02 -17.34
N MET A 238 -1.31 12.83 -17.93
CA MET A 238 -2.28 12.23 -18.87
C MET A 238 -3.48 11.67 -18.12
N SER A 239 -3.28 11.01 -16.99
CA SER A 239 -4.37 10.56 -16.11
C SER A 239 -5.25 11.71 -15.67
N ARG A 240 -4.67 12.83 -15.26
CA ARG A 240 -5.43 14.04 -14.89
C ARG A 240 -6.23 14.60 -16.06
N LYS A 241 -5.61 14.78 -17.24
CA LYS A 241 -6.31 15.28 -18.44
C LYS A 241 -7.45 14.35 -18.87
N PHE A 242 -7.22 13.03 -18.75
CA PHE A 242 -8.24 12.05 -19.04
C PHE A 242 -9.43 12.20 -18.09
N MET A 243 -9.17 12.32 -16.77
CA MET A 243 -10.23 12.55 -15.78
C MET A 243 -11.03 13.83 -16.06
N GLU A 244 -10.35 14.93 -16.36
CA GLU A 244 -11.01 16.19 -16.76
C GLU A 244 -11.88 15.98 -18.01
N HIS A 245 -11.36 15.23 -18.99
CA HIS A 245 -12.08 14.95 -20.22
C HIS A 245 -13.38 14.14 -20.02
N ILE A 246 -13.37 13.19 -19.13
CA ILE A 246 -14.53 12.35 -18.81
C ILE A 246 -15.44 12.97 -17.74
N GLY A 247 -15.21 14.24 -17.40
CA GLY A 247 -16.09 15.04 -16.53
C GLY A 247 -15.89 14.81 -15.02
N PHE A 248 -14.77 14.21 -14.62
CA PHE A 248 -14.47 14.08 -13.20
C PHE A 248 -13.86 15.37 -12.63
N LYS A 249 -14.18 15.64 -11.37
CA LYS A 249 -13.52 16.73 -10.63
C LYS A 249 -12.06 16.32 -10.36
N THR A 250 -11.12 17.03 -10.94
CA THR A 250 -9.68 16.79 -10.78
C THR A 250 -9.02 17.79 -9.83
N ALA A 251 -9.80 18.75 -9.30
CA ALA A 251 -9.31 19.66 -8.29
C ALA A 251 -8.94 18.86 -7.03
N ARG A 252 -7.70 19.02 -6.58
CA ARG A 252 -7.28 18.49 -5.27
C ARG A 252 -8.15 19.08 -4.17
N VAL A 253 -8.30 18.36 -3.07
CA VAL A 253 -8.97 18.88 -1.88
C VAL A 253 -8.21 20.11 -1.36
N LYS A 254 -8.94 21.08 -0.81
CA LYS A 254 -8.34 22.31 -0.24
C LYS A 254 -8.03 22.15 1.22
N ASN A 255 -8.83 21.34 1.92
CA ASN A 255 -8.67 21.07 3.33
C ASN A 255 -8.92 19.61 3.66
N THR A 256 -8.33 19.17 4.76
CA THR A 256 -8.41 17.79 5.25
C THR A 256 -8.53 17.79 6.77
N MET A 257 -9.50 17.05 7.28
CA MET A 257 -9.64 16.72 8.69
C MET A 257 -9.10 15.30 8.91
N ILE A 258 -8.14 15.16 9.80
CA ILE A 258 -7.50 13.87 10.16
C ILE A 258 -7.84 13.56 11.61
N ILE A 259 -8.36 12.35 11.86
CA ILE A 259 -8.64 11.88 13.22
C ILE A 259 -7.56 10.89 13.64
N GLY A 260 -6.86 11.22 14.75
CA GLY A 260 -5.71 10.49 15.27
C GLY A 260 -4.38 11.07 14.80
N GLY A 261 -3.50 11.42 15.75
CA GLY A 261 -2.19 12.07 15.55
C GLY A 261 -0.99 11.11 15.51
N GLY A 262 -1.20 9.83 15.11
CA GLY A 262 -0.13 8.85 15.00
C GLY A 262 0.91 9.17 13.91
N ASN A 263 1.89 8.27 13.68
CA ASN A 263 2.94 8.50 12.70
C ASN A 263 2.42 8.61 11.26
N VAL A 264 1.37 7.86 10.89
CA VAL A 264 0.74 8.03 9.57
C VAL A 264 0.21 9.45 9.39
N ALA A 265 -0.47 10.00 10.41
CA ALA A 265 -0.98 11.37 10.38
C ALA A 265 0.16 12.40 10.28
N TYR A 266 1.26 12.19 10.99
CA TYR A 266 2.46 13.03 10.90
C TYR A 266 3.00 13.11 9.47
N TYR A 267 3.28 11.95 8.85
CA TYR A 267 3.78 11.91 7.47
C TYR A 267 2.78 12.46 6.45
N LEU A 268 1.50 12.10 6.60
CA LEU A 268 0.43 12.57 5.71
C LEU A 268 0.27 14.08 5.79
N ALA A 269 0.19 14.64 7.00
CA ALA A 269 0.04 16.06 7.19
C ALA A 269 1.22 16.85 6.60
N GLY A 270 2.45 16.37 6.79
CA GLY A 270 3.64 16.98 6.18
C GLY A 270 3.55 17.03 4.65
N GLN A 271 3.13 15.94 4.02
CA GLN A 271 2.95 15.89 2.55
C GLN A 271 1.83 16.82 2.08
N LEU A 272 0.66 16.78 2.73
CA LEU A 272 -0.50 17.59 2.35
C LEU A 272 -0.23 19.09 2.48
N VAL A 273 0.43 19.49 3.57
CA VAL A 273 0.83 20.89 3.79
C VAL A 273 1.81 21.36 2.70
N ASN A 274 2.77 20.52 2.29
CA ASN A 274 3.67 20.84 1.19
C ASN A 274 2.95 20.91 -0.16
N MET A 275 1.86 20.16 -0.34
CA MET A 275 0.97 20.28 -1.50
C MET A 275 0.03 21.49 -1.43
N GLY A 276 0.08 22.30 -0.37
CA GLY A 276 -0.77 23.49 -0.16
C GLY A 276 -2.21 23.14 0.23
N ILE A 277 -2.42 22.00 0.90
CA ILE A 277 -3.69 21.58 1.48
C ILE A 277 -3.70 21.99 2.95
N SER A 278 -4.75 22.63 3.42
CA SER A 278 -4.94 22.94 4.84
C SER A 278 -5.23 21.65 5.60
N VAL A 279 -4.49 21.41 6.67
CA VAL A 279 -4.62 20.20 7.48
C VAL A 279 -5.03 20.55 8.90
N LYS A 280 -6.07 19.87 9.39
CA LYS A 280 -6.50 19.87 10.79
C LYS A 280 -6.38 18.43 11.32
N ILE A 281 -5.71 18.25 12.46
CA ILE A 281 -5.56 16.96 13.15
C ILE A 281 -6.28 17.06 14.49
N ILE A 282 -7.17 16.12 14.77
CA ILE A 282 -7.82 15.97 16.08
C ILE A 282 -7.17 14.77 16.76
N GLU A 283 -6.59 14.98 17.94
CA GLU A 283 -5.85 13.99 18.72
C GLU A 283 -6.19 14.14 20.20
N GLU A 284 -6.52 13.03 20.87
CA GLU A 284 -6.92 13.03 22.28
C GLU A 284 -5.74 13.21 23.24
N ASN A 285 -4.56 12.70 22.86
CA ASN A 285 -3.37 12.75 23.70
C ASN A 285 -2.71 14.13 23.64
N LYS A 286 -2.85 14.89 24.72
CA LYS A 286 -2.30 16.25 24.84
C LYS A 286 -0.81 16.32 24.56
N LYS A 287 -0.01 15.39 25.09
CA LYS A 287 1.44 15.37 24.87
C LYS A 287 1.76 15.19 23.38
N ARG A 288 1.00 14.32 22.70
CA ARG A 288 1.16 14.13 21.25
C ARG A 288 0.77 15.37 20.46
N CYS A 289 -0.27 16.08 20.88
CA CYS A 289 -0.63 17.38 20.29
C CYS A 289 0.50 18.39 20.40
N GLU A 290 1.14 18.50 21.55
CA GLU A 290 2.29 19.40 21.78
C GLU A 290 3.47 19.04 20.85
N GLU A 291 3.81 17.74 20.72
CA GLU A 291 4.84 17.25 19.78
C GLU A 291 4.49 17.60 18.33
N LEU A 292 3.27 17.28 17.89
CA LEU A 292 2.82 17.55 16.52
C LEU A 292 2.81 19.05 16.20
N SER A 293 2.45 19.92 17.15
CA SER A 293 2.45 21.36 16.94
C SER A 293 3.86 21.91 16.65
N VAL A 294 4.90 21.30 17.24
CA VAL A 294 6.29 21.65 16.95
C VAL A 294 6.73 21.09 15.59
N LEU A 295 6.38 19.82 15.30
CA LEU A 295 6.80 19.13 14.08
C LEU A 295 6.07 19.61 12.83
N LEU A 296 4.83 20.09 12.97
CA LEU A 296 3.93 20.48 11.88
C LEU A 296 3.40 21.91 12.06
N PRO A 297 4.25 22.94 12.03
CA PRO A 297 3.86 24.31 12.39
C PRO A 297 2.83 24.95 11.43
N ARG A 298 2.56 24.35 10.29
CA ARG A 298 1.56 24.78 9.31
C ARG A 298 0.24 23.99 9.35
N ALA A 299 0.15 22.97 10.21
CA ALA A 299 -1.08 22.24 10.47
C ALA A 299 -1.79 22.77 11.71
N ILE A 300 -3.10 22.67 11.76
CA ILE A 300 -3.90 22.98 12.95
C ILE A 300 -4.01 21.70 13.77
N ILE A 301 -3.55 21.73 15.01
CA ILE A 301 -3.61 20.60 15.92
C ILE A 301 -4.64 20.91 17.01
N ILE A 302 -5.65 20.07 17.11
CA ILE A 302 -6.74 20.16 18.09
C ILE A 302 -6.58 19.04 19.11
N ASN A 303 -6.53 19.42 20.38
CA ASN A 303 -6.61 18.42 21.45
C ASN A 303 -8.07 18.15 21.80
N GLY A 304 -8.56 17.00 21.37
CA GLY A 304 -9.95 16.61 21.57
C GLY A 304 -10.20 15.14 21.22
N ASP A 305 -11.33 14.65 21.68
CA ASP A 305 -11.84 13.33 21.34
C ASP A 305 -12.47 13.37 19.94
N GLY A 306 -11.83 12.73 18.96
CA GLY A 306 -12.36 12.65 17.60
C GLY A 306 -13.62 11.80 17.45
N THR A 307 -14.03 11.06 18.48
CA THR A 307 -15.30 10.30 18.48
C THR A 307 -16.47 11.11 18.97
N ASP A 308 -16.21 12.29 19.57
CA ASP A 308 -17.24 13.21 20.02
C ASP A 308 -17.80 14.02 18.82
N GLN A 309 -19.12 13.90 18.62
CA GLN A 309 -19.81 14.57 17.52
C GLN A 309 -19.83 16.09 17.64
N GLU A 310 -19.84 16.62 18.86
CA GLU A 310 -19.84 18.04 19.13
C GLU A 310 -18.50 18.64 18.71
N THR A 311 -17.41 18.02 19.12
CA THR A 311 -16.04 18.34 18.68
C THR A 311 -15.90 18.33 17.15
N LEU A 312 -16.41 17.30 16.47
CA LEU A 312 -16.32 17.22 15.00
C LEU A 312 -17.10 18.35 14.31
N ASN A 313 -18.27 18.70 14.84
CA ASN A 313 -19.10 19.79 14.29
C ASN A 313 -18.47 21.17 14.53
N GLU A 314 -17.97 21.45 15.73
CA GLU A 314 -17.27 22.68 16.07
C GLU A 314 -16.02 22.89 15.20
N GLU A 315 -15.33 21.79 14.89
CA GLU A 315 -14.13 21.80 14.04
C GLU A 315 -14.43 21.80 12.53
N GLY A 316 -15.71 21.88 12.13
CA GLY A 316 -16.13 22.13 10.75
C GLY A 316 -16.15 20.87 9.89
N LEU A 317 -16.68 19.75 10.41
CA LEU A 317 -16.86 18.52 9.63
C LEU A 317 -17.66 18.74 8.35
N ALA A 318 -18.72 19.56 8.41
CA ALA A 318 -19.62 19.80 7.27
C ALA A 318 -18.91 20.49 6.09
N GLU A 319 -17.93 21.34 6.35
CA GLU A 319 -17.19 22.15 5.38
C GLU A 319 -15.89 21.47 4.92
N THR A 320 -15.56 20.32 5.51
CA THR A 320 -14.31 19.62 5.14
C THR A 320 -14.43 18.94 3.77
N GLU A 321 -13.43 19.09 2.92
CA GLU A 321 -13.41 18.46 1.59
C GLU A 321 -12.85 17.03 1.64
N SER A 322 -12.06 16.70 2.67
CA SER A 322 -11.64 15.32 2.93
C SER A 322 -11.57 15.01 4.42
N PHE A 323 -11.91 13.77 4.77
CA PHE A 323 -11.93 13.25 6.12
C PHE A 323 -11.14 11.93 6.16
N VAL A 324 -10.13 11.85 7.04
CA VAL A 324 -9.21 10.72 7.10
C VAL A 324 -9.19 10.17 8.52
N SER A 325 -9.71 8.96 8.73
CA SER A 325 -9.70 8.27 10.03
C SER A 325 -8.46 7.40 10.18
N LEU A 326 -7.57 7.77 11.13
CA LEU A 326 -6.26 7.15 11.35
C LEU A 326 -6.05 6.70 12.80
N THR A 327 -7.10 6.50 13.59
CA THR A 327 -6.98 6.05 14.98
C THR A 327 -6.34 4.65 15.07
N GLY A 328 -6.02 4.21 16.28
CA GLY A 328 -5.48 2.86 16.54
C GLY A 328 -6.52 1.74 16.38
N ILE A 329 -7.82 2.07 16.36
CA ILE A 329 -8.95 1.15 16.47
C ILE A 329 -9.72 1.12 15.16
N ASP A 330 -9.79 -0.05 14.52
CA ASP A 330 -10.40 -0.21 13.20
C ASP A 330 -11.91 0.09 13.23
N GLU A 331 -12.62 -0.34 14.28
CA GLU A 331 -14.03 -0.12 14.49
C GLU A 331 -14.36 1.38 14.63
N GLU A 332 -13.53 2.13 15.35
CA GLU A 332 -13.66 3.59 15.43
C GLU A 332 -13.48 4.24 14.05
N ASN A 333 -12.45 3.85 13.32
CA ASN A 333 -12.20 4.40 11.99
C ASN A 333 -13.39 4.17 11.04
N ILE A 334 -14.05 3.01 11.14
CA ILE A 334 -15.26 2.70 10.37
C ILE A 334 -16.41 3.62 10.80
N LEU A 335 -16.71 3.72 12.10
CA LEU A 335 -17.80 4.54 12.61
C LEU A 335 -17.61 6.02 12.31
N LEU A 336 -16.39 6.54 12.50
CA LEU A 336 -16.02 7.91 12.16
C LEU A 336 -16.23 8.22 10.68
N THR A 337 -15.82 7.30 9.82
CA THR A 337 -16.00 7.43 8.38
C THR A 337 -17.48 7.45 7.99
N LEU A 338 -18.28 6.54 8.53
CA LEU A 338 -19.73 6.50 8.27
C LEU A 338 -20.43 7.77 8.79
N HIS A 339 -20.00 8.28 9.96
CA HIS A 339 -20.50 9.55 10.49
C HIS A 339 -20.15 10.72 9.56
N ALA A 340 -18.89 10.82 9.15
CA ALA A 340 -18.46 11.88 8.23
C ALA A 340 -19.21 11.86 6.89
N ARG A 341 -19.44 10.69 6.32
CA ARG A 341 -20.22 10.54 5.08
C ARG A 341 -21.69 10.94 5.21
N LYS A 342 -22.25 10.76 6.39
CA LYS A 342 -23.64 11.17 6.67
C LYS A 342 -23.78 12.69 6.83
N HIS A 343 -22.76 13.36 7.35
CA HIS A 343 -22.82 14.77 7.75
C HIS A 343 -21.99 15.70 6.84
N SER A 344 -21.26 15.16 5.88
CA SER A 344 -20.47 15.94 4.91
C SER A 344 -20.44 15.29 3.54
N ASN A 345 -19.97 16.05 2.54
CA ASN A 345 -19.66 15.53 1.20
C ASN A 345 -18.14 15.26 1.04
N ALA A 346 -17.43 15.09 2.14
CA ALA A 346 -15.99 14.89 2.15
C ALA A 346 -15.58 13.62 1.43
N LYS A 347 -14.44 13.65 0.75
CA LYS A 347 -13.73 12.43 0.35
C LYS A 347 -13.26 11.73 1.62
N THR A 348 -13.76 10.51 1.87
CA THR A 348 -13.40 9.75 3.07
C THR A 348 -12.30 8.74 2.79
N ILE A 349 -11.38 8.61 3.74
CA ILE A 349 -10.33 7.59 3.73
C ILE A 349 -10.28 6.94 5.11
N THR A 350 -10.33 5.60 5.13
CA THR A 350 -10.42 4.79 6.34
C THR A 350 -9.20 3.88 6.45
N LYS A 351 -8.43 4.00 7.54
CA LYS A 351 -7.35 3.06 7.85
C LYS A 351 -7.90 1.83 8.55
N ILE A 352 -7.55 0.64 8.03
CA ILE A 352 -7.90 -0.66 8.61
C ILE A 352 -6.63 -1.49 8.79
N ASN A 353 -6.35 -1.91 10.02
CA ASN A 353 -5.16 -2.70 10.34
C ASN A 353 -5.39 -4.21 10.21
N ARG A 354 -6.66 -4.67 10.28
CA ARG A 354 -7.04 -6.09 10.21
C ARG A 354 -7.67 -6.41 8.87
N SER A 355 -7.15 -7.40 8.18
CA SER A 355 -7.67 -7.82 6.86
C SER A 355 -8.72 -8.94 6.91
N ASN A 356 -9.02 -9.47 8.10
CA ASN A 356 -9.88 -10.66 8.24
C ASN A 356 -11.35 -10.46 7.81
N PHE A 357 -11.83 -9.21 7.86
CA PHE A 357 -13.19 -8.84 7.49
C PHE A 357 -13.27 -8.02 6.22
N ARG A 358 -12.29 -8.17 5.32
CA ARG A 358 -12.17 -7.35 4.10
C ARG A 358 -13.44 -7.39 3.24
N GLU A 359 -14.09 -8.54 3.10
CA GLU A 359 -15.34 -8.67 2.35
C GLU A 359 -16.48 -7.86 2.98
N VAL A 360 -16.62 -7.92 4.31
CA VAL A 360 -17.63 -7.13 5.03
C VAL A 360 -17.31 -5.64 4.92
N ILE A 361 -16.04 -5.26 5.13
CA ILE A 361 -15.60 -3.87 5.03
C ILE A 361 -15.82 -3.30 3.63
N ASN A 362 -15.57 -4.08 2.59
CA ASN A 362 -15.81 -3.68 1.19
C ASN A 362 -17.31 -3.51 0.87
N SER A 363 -18.21 -4.15 1.62
CA SER A 363 -19.66 -3.95 1.48
C SER A 363 -20.15 -2.65 2.14
N LEU A 364 -19.34 -2.06 3.02
CA LEU A 364 -19.62 -0.77 3.64
C LEU A 364 -19.18 0.37 2.72
N ASP A 365 -19.99 1.42 2.66
CA ASP A 365 -19.64 2.60 1.88
C ASP A 365 -18.67 3.51 2.64
N LEU A 366 -17.38 3.09 2.72
CA LEU A 366 -16.34 3.79 3.46
C LEU A 366 -15.49 4.75 2.60
N GLY A 367 -15.77 4.85 1.31
CA GLY A 367 -14.92 5.56 0.38
C GLY A 367 -13.64 4.78 0.07
N SER A 368 -12.46 5.38 0.26
CA SER A 368 -11.19 4.69 0.09
C SER A 368 -10.76 4.03 1.40
N VAL A 369 -10.37 2.74 1.34
CA VAL A 369 -9.87 2.00 2.51
C VAL A 369 -8.40 1.68 2.30
N VAL A 370 -7.56 2.00 3.27
CA VAL A 370 -6.12 1.73 3.24
C VAL A 370 -5.74 0.67 4.29
N TYR A 371 -4.90 -0.27 3.88
CA TYR A 371 -4.44 -1.39 4.69
C TYR A 371 -2.91 -1.33 4.86
N PRO A 372 -2.37 -0.68 5.90
CA PRO A 372 -0.92 -0.48 6.05
C PRO A 372 -0.09 -1.78 5.99
N CYS A 373 -0.62 -2.87 6.59
CA CYS A 373 0.06 -4.15 6.55
C CYS A 373 0.12 -4.76 5.14
N SER A 374 -0.91 -4.55 4.32
CA SER A 374 -0.94 -5.03 2.92
C SER A 374 0.03 -4.23 2.06
N ILE A 375 0.04 -2.90 2.18
CA ILE A 375 0.94 -2.01 1.45
C ILE A 375 2.40 -2.45 1.67
N THR A 376 2.79 -2.62 2.95
CA THR A 376 4.14 -3.07 3.30
C THR A 376 4.46 -4.47 2.77
N ALA A 377 3.52 -5.41 2.89
CA ALA A 377 3.72 -6.75 2.38
C ALA A 377 3.87 -6.75 0.85
N GLU A 378 3.07 -5.98 0.14
CA GLU A 378 3.13 -5.82 -1.32
C GLU A 378 4.47 -5.25 -1.78
N SER A 379 5.04 -4.25 -1.09
CA SER A 379 6.36 -3.71 -1.38
C SER A 379 7.46 -4.77 -1.26
N ILE A 380 7.42 -5.58 -0.19
CA ILE A 380 8.39 -6.66 0.01
C ILE A 380 8.22 -7.77 -1.04
N VAL A 381 6.99 -8.17 -1.30
CA VAL A 381 6.67 -9.21 -2.29
C VAL A 381 7.08 -8.77 -3.70
N ALA A 382 6.85 -7.50 -4.06
CA ALA A 382 7.32 -6.93 -5.31
C ALA A 382 8.83 -7.04 -5.46
N TYR A 383 9.59 -6.72 -4.40
CA TYR A 383 11.04 -6.90 -4.39
C TYR A 383 11.46 -8.37 -4.57
N VAL A 384 10.80 -9.30 -3.84
CA VAL A 384 11.08 -10.75 -3.94
C VAL A 384 10.85 -11.25 -5.37
N ARG A 385 9.73 -10.87 -5.99
CA ARG A 385 9.41 -11.24 -7.38
C ARG A 385 10.41 -10.66 -8.37
N ALA A 386 10.81 -9.40 -8.20
CA ALA A 386 11.84 -8.77 -9.02
C ALA A 386 13.18 -9.51 -8.92
N LYS A 387 13.60 -9.86 -7.70
CA LYS A 387 14.84 -10.63 -7.47
C LYS A 387 14.78 -12.04 -8.07
N LYS A 388 13.64 -12.73 -7.95
CA LYS A 388 13.41 -14.04 -8.58
C LYS A 388 13.55 -13.95 -10.11
N ASN A 389 12.94 -12.94 -10.72
CA ASN A 389 12.95 -12.72 -12.17
C ASN A 389 14.37 -12.38 -12.68
N SER A 390 15.13 -11.57 -11.94
CA SER A 390 16.52 -11.27 -12.30
C SER A 390 17.41 -12.52 -12.30
N ASN A 391 17.13 -13.49 -11.43
CA ASN A 391 17.85 -14.75 -11.36
C ASN A 391 17.44 -15.76 -12.45
N SER A 392 16.27 -15.60 -13.05
CA SER A 392 15.70 -16.57 -14.02
C SER A 392 15.79 -16.18 -15.48
N ASN A 393 16.36 -15.02 -15.84
CA ASN A 393 16.41 -14.46 -17.20
C ASN A 393 15.02 -14.33 -17.90
N SER A 394 13.92 -14.43 -17.17
CA SER A 394 12.58 -14.24 -17.72
C SER A 394 12.14 -12.79 -17.52
N ILE A 395 11.73 -12.15 -18.63
CA ILE A 395 11.16 -10.80 -18.61
C ILE A 395 9.70 -10.92 -18.20
N GLU A 396 9.43 -10.92 -16.89
CA GLU A 396 8.10 -10.67 -16.37
C GLU A 396 8.08 -9.30 -15.70
N THR A 397 6.96 -8.62 -15.82
CA THR A 397 6.75 -7.22 -15.44
C THR A 397 7.21 -6.94 -14.00
N CYS A 398 8.33 -6.24 -13.84
CA CYS A 398 8.85 -5.79 -12.55
C CYS A 398 8.07 -4.58 -12.05
N LEU A 399 7.32 -4.74 -10.99
CA LEU A 399 6.85 -3.63 -10.16
C LEU A 399 7.97 -3.25 -9.19
N LEU A 400 8.87 -2.37 -9.63
CA LEU A 400 9.90 -1.81 -8.75
C LEU A 400 9.29 -0.65 -7.96
N TYR A 401 8.88 -0.92 -6.74
CA TYR A 401 8.68 0.12 -5.74
C TYR A 401 10.04 0.54 -5.20
N THR A 402 10.53 1.65 -5.61
CA THR A 402 11.63 2.32 -4.93
C THR A 402 11.09 3.54 -4.21
N SER A 403 11.36 3.60 -2.92
CA SER A 403 11.05 4.72 -2.03
C SER A 403 11.97 5.93 -2.23
N ASP A 404 12.56 6.11 -3.39
CA ASP A 404 13.49 7.20 -3.68
C ASP A 404 12.80 8.51 -4.12
N ALA A 405 11.60 8.77 -3.61
CA ALA A 405 10.91 10.05 -3.85
C ALA A 405 11.19 11.09 -2.74
N ALA A 406 12.39 11.08 -2.16
CA ALA A 406 12.78 12.04 -1.12
C ALA A 406 14.01 12.90 -1.46
N ASP A 407 14.59 12.74 -2.66
CA ASP A 407 15.70 13.60 -3.11
C ASP A 407 15.30 14.26 -4.46
N ASP A 408 14.57 15.39 -4.36
CA ASP A 408 14.64 16.62 -5.20
C ASP A 408 13.69 17.68 -4.61
#